data_2f66bd90c8edf46c7414128f4aa51f3d
#
_entry.id   2f66bd90c8edf46c7414128f4aa51f3d
#
_cell.length_a   1.000
_cell.length_b   1.000
_cell.length_c   1.000
_cell.angle_alpha   90.00
_cell.angle_beta   90.00
_cell.angle_gamma   90.00
#
_symmetry.space_group_name_H-M   'P 1'
#
loop_
_entity.id
_entity.type
_entity.pdbx_description
1 polymer ?
#
loop_
_entity_poly.entity_id
_entity_poly.type
_entity_poly.pdbx_seq_one_letter_code
_entity_poly.pdbx_strand_id
1 'polypeptide(L)'
;LARGQRVIFTTTTKIWQPAQQAFDLMLLAPDLTQALLQLQARTDWRSACVVAGADPAAAEIGVLAETRFLERDSVNHMPVLPHKMLGYAPDAICTALAYSPSHCQWVIEADGARGALLKAPDAHEPMIPACVDGVVVVANRDVIGQPLARPRVHRPEIVARLAGLALGEVMTPQAFMRVITHPQGGLKSLPPNAVRGLLLTGSPCDVPMVAGVFDWVMTVDD
;
A
#
# COMPACT_ATOMS: atom_id res chain seq x y z
N LEU A 1 17.68 5.87 -2.34
CA LEU A 1 17.34 6.53 -3.60
C LEU A 1 18.61 7.10 -4.22
N ALA A 2 18.84 6.86 -5.53
CA ALA A 2 19.94 7.49 -6.25
C ALA A 2 19.80 9.03 -6.19
N ARG A 3 20.92 9.77 -6.26
CA ARG A 3 20.89 11.24 -6.21
C ARG A 3 19.98 11.78 -7.32
N GLY A 4 18.93 12.52 -6.94
CA GLY A 4 17.98 13.15 -7.86
C GLY A 4 16.71 12.37 -8.15
N GLN A 5 16.54 11.14 -7.67
CA GLN A 5 15.26 10.43 -7.79
C GLN A 5 14.22 11.01 -6.84
N ARG A 6 13.00 11.16 -7.35
CA ARG A 6 11.80 11.57 -6.60
C ARG A 6 10.87 10.39 -6.43
N VAL A 7 10.10 10.37 -5.35
CA VAL A 7 9.13 9.32 -5.07
C VAL A 7 7.75 9.93 -4.89
N ILE A 8 6.77 9.38 -5.58
CA ILE A 8 5.36 9.72 -5.40
C ILE A 8 4.68 8.52 -4.76
N PHE A 9 4.09 8.75 -3.60
CA PHE A 9 3.23 7.78 -2.91
C PHE A 9 1.78 8.12 -3.19
N THR A 10 0.99 7.10 -3.48
CA THR A 10 -0.46 7.20 -3.62
C THR A 10 -1.14 5.89 -3.23
N THR A 11 -2.44 5.83 -3.35
CA THR A 11 -3.21 4.65 -3.00
C THR A 11 -4.42 4.48 -3.91
N THR A 12 -4.83 3.25 -4.12
CA THR A 12 -6.14 2.90 -4.72
C THR A 12 -7.17 2.53 -3.66
N THR A 13 -6.80 2.53 -2.39
CA THR A 13 -7.64 2.17 -1.25
C THR A 13 -7.82 3.35 -0.29
N LYS A 14 -8.52 3.13 0.82
CA LYS A 14 -8.56 4.08 1.93
C LYS A 14 -7.40 3.82 2.87
N ILE A 15 -6.52 4.79 3.05
CA ILE A 15 -5.39 4.71 3.97
C ILE A 15 -5.58 5.63 5.19
N TRP A 16 -4.88 5.31 6.28
CA TRP A 16 -4.68 6.28 7.36
C TRP A 16 -3.75 7.39 6.87
N GLN A 17 -3.91 8.58 7.45
CA GLN A 17 -2.96 9.65 7.18
C GLN A 17 -1.53 9.17 7.49
N PRO A 18 -0.59 9.34 6.54
CA PRO A 18 0.81 9.02 6.79
C PRO A 18 1.39 9.85 7.94
N ALA A 19 2.43 9.31 8.59
CA ALA A 19 3.15 10.04 9.63
C ALA A 19 3.66 11.38 9.10
N GLN A 20 3.58 12.43 9.92
CA GLN A 20 3.88 13.82 9.55
C GLN A 20 5.27 14.05 8.95
N GLN A 21 6.22 13.18 9.24
CA GLN A 21 7.60 13.29 8.75
C GLN A 21 7.92 12.36 7.57
N ALA A 22 6.94 11.58 7.10
CA ALA A 22 7.19 10.57 6.06
C ALA A 22 7.45 11.18 4.68
N PHE A 23 6.93 12.38 4.38
CA PHE A 23 7.02 13.00 3.06
C PHE A 23 7.38 14.48 3.16
N ASP A 24 8.04 15.01 2.10
CA ASP A 24 8.31 16.45 1.99
C ASP A 24 7.03 17.23 1.70
N LEU A 25 6.15 16.65 0.85
CA LEU A 25 4.88 17.26 0.45
C LEU A 25 3.73 16.26 0.61
N MET A 26 2.57 16.78 0.98
CA MET A 26 1.31 16.05 0.90
C MET A 26 0.30 16.87 0.10
N LEU A 27 -0.35 16.23 -0.89
CA LEU A 27 -1.36 16.82 -1.74
C LEU A 27 -2.70 16.10 -1.55
N LEU A 28 -3.72 16.88 -1.29
CA LEU A 28 -5.11 16.46 -1.43
C LEU A 28 -5.59 16.94 -2.79
N ALA A 29 -5.79 16.06 -3.75
CA ALA A 29 -6.05 16.40 -5.12
C ALA A 29 -7.13 15.50 -5.71
N PRO A 30 -8.36 15.98 -5.92
CA PRO A 30 -9.40 15.21 -6.61
C PRO A 30 -8.98 14.78 -8.01
N ASP A 31 -8.19 15.60 -8.70
CA ASP A 31 -7.61 15.33 -10.01
C ASP A 31 -6.10 15.05 -9.89
N LEU A 32 -5.74 13.79 -10.06
CA LEU A 32 -4.35 13.35 -9.98
C LEU A 32 -3.48 13.97 -11.08
N THR A 33 -4.01 14.14 -12.30
CA THR A 33 -3.27 14.73 -13.42
C THR A 33 -2.89 16.18 -13.11
N GLN A 34 -3.81 16.98 -12.57
CA GLN A 34 -3.55 18.33 -12.15
C GLN A 34 -2.51 18.39 -11.03
N ALA A 35 -2.57 17.48 -10.08
CA ALA A 35 -1.56 17.38 -9.01
C ALA A 35 -0.16 17.12 -9.59
N LEU A 36 -0.02 16.24 -10.56
CA LEU A 36 1.26 15.94 -11.18
C LEU A 36 1.82 17.13 -11.96
N LEU A 37 0.99 17.86 -12.69
CA LEU A 37 1.40 19.08 -13.38
C LEU A 37 1.92 20.15 -12.40
N GLN A 38 1.27 20.29 -11.25
CA GLN A 38 1.72 21.19 -10.19
C GLN A 38 3.05 20.71 -9.57
N LEU A 39 3.22 19.39 -9.35
CA LEU A 39 4.47 18.84 -8.84
C LEU A 39 5.64 19.02 -9.83
N GLN A 40 5.38 18.97 -11.14
CA GLN A 40 6.40 19.23 -12.16
C GLN A 40 6.98 20.64 -12.06
N ALA A 41 6.16 21.63 -11.72
CA ALA A 41 6.57 23.01 -11.57
C ALA A 41 7.41 23.27 -10.31
N ARG A 42 7.48 22.32 -9.38
CA ARG A 42 8.23 22.44 -8.11
C ARG A 42 9.55 21.67 -8.17
N THR A 43 10.56 22.22 -7.50
CA THR A 43 11.90 21.61 -7.41
C THR A 43 12.31 21.26 -5.99
N ASP A 44 11.52 21.66 -5.00
CA ASP A 44 11.80 21.65 -3.57
C ASP A 44 11.32 20.38 -2.84
N TRP A 45 11.11 19.28 -3.55
CA TRP A 45 10.67 18.03 -2.96
C TRP A 45 11.42 16.80 -3.51
N ARG A 46 11.49 15.75 -2.71
CA ARG A 46 12.01 14.41 -3.08
C ARG A 46 10.96 13.33 -2.88
N SER A 47 10.05 13.52 -1.93
CA SER A 47 8.96 12.60 -1.63
C SER A 47 7.64 13.37 -1.53
N ALA A 48 6.64 12.90 -2.25
CA ALA A 48 5.30 13.47 -2.21
C ALA A 48 4.26 12.38 -1.98
N CYS A 49 3.29 12.62 -1.10
CA CYS A 49 2.10 11.79 -0.96
C CYS A 49 0.93 12.50 -1.63
N VAL A 50 0.29 11.84 -2.59
CA VAL A 50 -0.85 12.40 -3.34
C VAL A 50 -2.07 11.50 -3.14
N VAL A 51 -3.15 12.06 -2.62
CA VAL A 51 -4.40 11.35 -2.35
C VAL A 51 -5.60 12.15 -2.84
N ALA A 52 -6.69 11.46 -3.19
CA ALA A 52 -7.87 12.09 -3.79
C ALA A 52 -8.61 13.03 -2.84
N GLY A 53 -8.45 12.86 -1.54
CA GLY A 53 -9.09 13.69 -0.53
C GLY A 53 -9.16 13.00 0.83
N ALA A 54 -9.85 13.62 1.77
CA ALA A 54 -10.20 13.01 3.05
C ALA A 54 -11.51 12.22 2.93
N ASP A 55 -11.65 11.13 3.69
CA ASP A 55 -12.91 10.34 3.72
C ASP A 55 -14.01 11.17 4.39
N PRO A 56 -15.10 11.55 3.68
CA PRO A 56 -16.15 12.39 4.24
C PRO A 56 -16.90 11.73 5.42
N ALA A 57 -16.86 10.40 5.52
CA ALA A 57 -17.44 9.69 6.68
C ALA A 57 -16.61 9.87 7.96
N ALA A 58 -15.42 10.43 7.86
CA ALA A 58 -14.46 10.56 8.94
C ALA A 58 -14.05 12.03 9.20
N ALA A 59 -14.55 13.00 8.45
CA ALA A 59 -14.09 14.39 8.53
C ALA A 59 -15.23 15.39 8.45
N GLU A 60 -15.12 16.44 9.25
CA GLU A 60 -15.85 17.70 9.06
C GLU A 60 -15.35 18.50 7.83
N ILE A 61 -14.31 18.01 7.15
CA ILE A 61 -13.73 18.63 5.95
C ILE A 61 -14.42 18.02 4.74
N GLY A 62 -15.27 18.78 4.08
CA GLY A 62 -15.97 18.38 2.86
C GLY A 62 -15.02 17.98 1.73
N VAL A 63 -15.57 17.33 0.70
CA VAL A 63 -14.85 17.00 -0.54
C VAL A 63 -14.20 18.28 -1.08
N LEU A 64 -12.86 18.28 -1.17
CA LEU A 64 -12.11 19.39 -1.72
C LEU A 64 -12.39 19.47 -3.23
N ALA A 65 -12.82 20.63 -3.70
CA ALA A 65 -13.02 20.89 -5.14
C ALA A 65 -11.69 21.17 -5.86
N GLU A 66 -10.64 21.52 -5.13
CA GLU A 66 -9.34 21.94 -5.67
C GLU A 66 -8.17 21.20 -5.03
N THR A 67 -7.07 21.11 -5.76
CA THR A 67 -5.80 20.56 -5.25
C THR A 67 -5.30 21.41 -4.10
N ARG A 68 -4.98 20.78 -2.97
CA ARG A 68 -4.47 21.44 -1.79
C ARG A 68 -3.11 20.87 -1.40
N PHE A 69 -2.11 21.73 -1.36
CA PHE A 69 -0.81 21.41 -0.76
C PHE A 69 -0.93 21.51 0.76
N LEU A 70 -0.49 20.47 1.44
CA LEU A 70 -0.30 20.50 2.88
C LEU A 70 1.21 20.60 3.11
N GLU A 71 1.65 21.80 3.42
CA GLU A 71 3.05 22.08 3.71
C GLU A 71 3.28 22.02 5.22
N ARG A 72 4.52 21.75 5.61
CA ARG A 72 4.93 21.84 7.00
C ARG A 72 4.85 23.28 7.48
N ASP A 73 4.41 23.48 8.71
CA ASP A 73 4.40 24.80 9.34
C ASP A 73 5.83 25.27 9.67
N SER A 74 5.96 26.47 10.24
CA SER A 74 7.23 27.09 10.62
C SER A 74 8.03 26.28 11.67
N VAL A 75 7.41 25.34 12.35
CA VAL A 75 8.04 24.37 13.29
C VAL A 75 8.20 22.99 12.66
N ASN A 76 8.02 22.86 11.36
CA ASN A 76 8.24 21.66 10.57
C ASN A 76 7.21 20.53 10.82
N HIS A 77 5.98 20.88 11.19
CA HIS A 77 4.87 19.96 11.35
C HIS A 77 3.92 20.00 10.15
N MET A 78 3.53 18.83 9.66
CA MET A 78 2.41 18.73 8.72
C MET A 78 1.09 18.89 9.47
N PRO A 79 0.07 19.54 8.87
CA PRO A 79 -1.25 19.58 9.47
C PRO A 79 -1.75 18.18 9.83
N VAL A 80 -2.24 18.03 11.06
CA VAL A 80 -2.87 16.78 11.48
C VAL A 80 -4.26 16.70 10.83
N LEU A 81 -4.41 15.79 9.86
CA LEU A 81 -5.72 15.44 9.32
C LEU A 81 -6.20 14.19 10.06
N PRO A 82 -7.25 14.28 10.86
CA PRO A 82 -7.60 13.20 11.81
C PRO A 82 -8.16 11.93 11.16
N HIS A 83 -8.15 11.80 9.82
CA HIS A 83 -9.03 10.85 9.15
C HIS A 83 -8.35 10.03 8.06
N LYS A 84 -9.11 9.07 7.52
CA LYS A 84 -8.70 8.26 6.38
C LYS A 84 -8.66 9.11 5.10
N MET A 85 -7.64 8.86 4.31
CA MET A 85 -7.46 9.44 3.00
C MET A 85 -8.08 8.53 1.93
N LEU A 86 -8.66 9.14 0.90
CA LEU A 86 -9.21 8.44 -0.25
C LEU A 86 -8.14 8.21 -1.32
N GLY A 87 -8.13 7.01 -1.89
CA GLY A 87 -7.32 6.68 -3.05
C GLY A 87 -8.00 6.98 -4.37
N TYR A 88 -7.26 6.79 -5.46
CA TYR A 88 -7.74 6.93 -6.84
C TYR A 88 -8.17 5.58 -7.42
N ALA A 89 -9.03 5.60 -8.43
CA ALA A 89 -9.29 4.42 -9.22
C ALA A 89 -8.01 3.97 -9.96
N PRO A 90 -7.77 2.66 -10.13
CA PRO A 90 -6.58 2.15 -10.80
C PRO A 90 -6.33 2.77 -12.18
N ASP A 91 -7.38 2.91 -12.99
CA ASP A 91 -7.29 3.49 -14.33
C ASP A 91 -6.92 4.98 -14.30
N ALA A 92 -7.36 5.73 -13.30
CA ALA A 92 -6.98 7.13 -13.12
C ALA A 92 -5.47 7.25 -12.85
N ILE A 93 -4.89 6.33 -12.07
CA ILE A 93 -3.44 6.29 -11.86
C ILE A 93 -2.71 6.00 -13.17
N CYS A 94 -3.15 5.00 -13.93
CA CYS A 94 -2.52 4.68 -15.22
C CYS A 94 -2.59 5.85 -16.21
N THR A 95 -3.70 6.55 -16.27
CA THR A 95 -3.84 7.75 -17.10
C THR A 95 -2.88 8.86 -16.66
N ALA A 96 -2.80 9.09 -15.35
CA ALA A 96 -1.98 10.16 -14.78
C ALA A 96 -0.47 9.90 -14.91
N LEU A 97 -0.02 8.65 -14.98
CA LEU A 97 1.40 8.31 -15.14
C LEU A 97 2.04 8.98 -16.36
N ALA A 98 1.28 9.21 -17.45
CA ALA A 98 1.76 9.95 -18.62
C ALA A 98 2.17 11.40 -18.31
N TYR A 99 1.69 11.96 -17.22
CA TYR A 99 1.99 13.30 -16.73
C TYR A 99 2.95 13.29 -15.54
N SER A 100 3.56 12.14 -15.26
CA SER A 100 4.50 12.02 -14.15
C SER A 100 5.71 12.93 -14.34
N PRO A 101 6.17 13.64 -13.29
CA PRO A 101 7.43 14.36 -13.36
C PRO A 101 8.58 13.40 -13.73
N SER A 102 9.57 13.92 -14.48
CA SER A 102 10.75 13.14 -14.86
C SER A 102 11.47 12.56 -13.65
N HIS A 103 11.98 11.34 -13.78
CA HIS A 103 12.72 10.63 -12.74
C HIS A 103 11.95 10.35 -11.44
N CYS A 104 10.62 10.26 -11.53
CA CYS A 104 9.79 9.83 -10.41
C CYS A 104 9.60 8.32 -10.38
N GLN A 105 9.74 7.75 -9.18
CA GLN A 105 9.24 6.41 -8.86
C GLN A 105 7.89 6.52 -8.19
N TRP A 106 7.02 5.55 -8.45
CA TRP A 106 5.70 5.49 -7.83
C TRP A 106 5.63 4.32 -6.86
N VAL A 107 5.05 4.57 -5.70
CA VAL A 107 4.69 3.55 -4.72
C VAL A 107 3.19 3.68 -4.49
N ILE A 108 2.45 2.61 -4.77
CA ILE A 108 0.99 2.61 -4.76
C ILE A 108 0.50 1.56 -3.76
N GLU A 109 -0.18 1.97 -2.70
CA GLU A 109 -0.86 1.03 -1.83
C GLU A 109 -2.16 0.55 -2.49
N ALA A 110 -2.22 -0.75 -2.79
CA ALA A 110 -3.38 -1.36 -3.47
C ALA A 110 -4.25 -2.23 -2.56
N ASP A 111 -3.78 -2.57 -1.37
CA ASP A 111 -4.49 -3.44 -0.44
C ASP A 111 -4.01 -3.30 1.01
N GLY A 112 -4.74 -2.56 1.83
CA GLY A 112 -4.39 -2.36 3.25
C GLY A 112 -4.95 -3.44 4.18
N ALA A 113 -4.18 -3.90 5.16
CA ALA A 113 -4.56 -4.92 6.13
C ALA A 113 -5.31 -4.39 7.36
N ARG A 114 -5.64 -3.10 7.43
CA ARG A 114 -6.33 -2.45 8.56
C ARG A 114 -5.62 -2.64 9.91
N GLY A 115 -4.28 -2.66 9.90
CA GLY A 115 -3.46 -2.88 11.08
C GLY A 115 -3.34 -4.34 11.52
N ALA A 116 -3.90 -5.30 10.78
CA ALA A 116 -3.68 -6.71 11.04
C ALA A 116 -2.33 -7.19 10.46
N LEU A 117 -1.78 -8.26 11.03
CA LEU A 117 -0.50 -8.84 10.61
C LEU A 117 -0.62 -9.57 9.26
N LEU A 118 -1.80 -10.13 8.97
CA LEU A 118 -2.09 -10.86 7.74
C LEU A 118 -3.50 -10.55 7.26
N LYS A 119 -3.66 -10.54 5.94
CA LYS A 119 -4.94 -10.38 5.24
C LYS A 119 -5.01 -11.30 4.03
N ALA A 120 -6.21 -11.73 3.68
CA ALA A 120 -6.50 -12.22 2.33
C ALA A 120 -7.43 -11.22 1.63
N PRO A 121 -7.20 -10.94 0.33
CA PRO A 121 -8.01 -9.99 -0.42
C PRO A 121 -9.44 -10.49 -0.62
N ASP A 122 -10.40 -9.55 -0.59
CA ASP A 122 -11.81 -9.80 -0.93
C ASP A 122 -12.04 -9.80 -2.45
N ALA A 123 -13.28 -9.98 -2.89
CA ALA A 123 -13.63 -10.11 -4.31
C ALA A 123 -13.11 -8.93 -5.15
N HIS A 124 -13.23 -7.70 -4.64
CA HIS A 124 -12.81 -6.46 -5.29
C HIS A 124 -11.38 -6.01 -4.97
N GLU A 125 -10.63 -6.77 -4.20
CA GLU A 125 -9.25 -6.49 -3.79
C GLU A 125 -8.29 -7.54 -4.36
N PRO A 126 -7.01 -7.19 -4.54
CA PRO A 126 -6.41 -5.87 -4.47
C PRO A 126 -6.78 -5.00 -5.68
N MET A 127 -6.72 -3.67 -5.52
CA MET A 127 -6.99 -2.68 -6.56
C MET A 127 -5.69 -2.26 -7.24
N ILE A 128 -5.02 -3.19 -7.91
CA ILE A 128 -3.72 -2.97 -8.56
C ILE A 128 -3.92 -2.30 -9.92
N PRO A 129 -3.28 -1.14 -10.20
CA PRO A 129 -3.28 -0.56 -11.54
C PRO A 129 -2.58 -1.49 -12.53
N ALA A 130 -3.17 -1.68 -13.72
CA ALA A 130 -2.62 -2.59 -14.73
C ALA A 130 -1.26 -2.14 -15.32
N CYS A 131 -0.92 -0.88 -15.14
CA CYS A 131 0.27 -0.22 -15.68
C CYS A 131 1.50 -0.28 -14.77
N VAL A 132 1.45 -0.99 -13.64
CA VAL A 132 2.59 -1.08 -12.73
C VAL A 132 3.67 -2.02 -13.28
N ASP A 133 4.94 -1.65 -13.09
CA ASP A 133 6.08 -2.46 -13.48
C ASP A 133 6.34 -3.62 -12.50
N GLY A 134 5.89 -3.48 -11.25
CA GLY A 134 6.09 -4.50 -10.22
C GLY A 134 5.05 -4.44 -9.12
N VAL A 135 4.89 -5.56 -8.43
CA VAL A 135 4.03 -5.70 -7.25
C VAL A 135 4.83 -6.31 -6.12
N VAL A 136 4.74 -5.69 -4.95
CA VAL A 136 5.35 -6.19 -3.72
C VAL A 136 4.25 -6.71 -2.79
N VAL A 137 4.28 -8.01 -2.53
CA VAL A 137 3.45 -8.61 -1.50
C VAL A 137 4.15 -8.38 -0.14
N VAL A 138 3.48 -7.68 0.77
CA VAL A 138 3.99 -7.42 2.11
C VAL A 138 3.29 -8.32 3.11
N ALA A 139 4.05 -9.05 3.92
CA ALA A 139 3.48 -9.97 4.91
C ALA A 139 4.30 -9.95 6.21
N ASN A 140 3.60 -9.89 7.35
CA ASN A 140 4.23 -9.86 8.65
C ASN A 140 4.28 -11.27 9.26
N ARG A 141 5.50 -11.73 9.57
CA ARG A 141 5.79 -13.09 10.10
C ARG A 141 5.30 -13.28 11.53
N ASP A 142 5.03 -12.22 12.29
CA ASP A 142 4.55 -12.32 13.69
C ASP A 142 3.15 -12.95 13.79
N VAL A 143 2.47 -13.16 12.67
CA VAL A 143 1.23 -13.96 12.64
C VAL A 143 1.50 -15.46 12.82
N ILE A 144 2.71 -15.94 12.52
CA ILE A 144 3.10 -17.34 12.71
C ILE A 144 3.15 -17.64 14.20
N GLY A 145 2.57 -18.78 14.59
CA GLY A 145 2.41 -19.11 16.00
C GLY A 145 1.17 -18.48 16.66
N GLN A 146 0.45 -17.59 15.96
CA GLN A 146 -0.76 -16.96 16.50
C GLN A 146 -2.03 -17.70 16.03
N PRO A 147 -3.11 -17.64 16.84
CA PRO A 147 -4.41 -18.15 16.41
C PRO A 147 -4.94 -17.39 15.20
N LEU A 148 -5.54 -18.10 14.24
CA LEU A 148 -6.20 -17.54 13.07
C LEU A 148 -7.51 -16.85 13.48
N ALA A 149 -7.40 -15.64 14.01
CA ALA A 149 -8.50 -14.85 14.55
C ALA A 149 -8.24 -13.34 14.44
N ARG A 150 -9.31 -12.54 14.59
CA ARG A 150 -9.21 -11.09 14.80
C ARG A 150 -8.62 -10.80 16.20
N PRO A 151 -7.94 -9.67 16.39
CA PRO A 151 -7.64 -8.61 15.42
C PRO A 151 -6.38 -8.86 14.56
N ARG A 152 -5.61 -9.92 14.83
CA ARG A 152 -4.32 -10.19 14.19
C ARG A 152 -4.43 -10.55 12.70
N VAL A 153 -5.58 -11.13 12.30
CA VAL A 153 -5.87 -11.49 10.92
C VAL A 153 -7.11 -10.76 10.44
N HIS A 154 -6.98 -10.03 9.34
CA HIS A 154 -8.14 -9.40 8.69
C HIS A 154 -8.81 -10.39 7.75
N ARG A 155 -10.13 -10.59 7.89
CA ARG A 155 -10.94 -11.61 7.20
C ARG A 155 -10.40 -13.04 7.43
N PRO A 156 -10.34 -13.48 8.69
CA PRO A 156 -9.78 -14.77 9.03
C PRO A 156 -10.48 -15.93 8.33
N GLU A 157 -11.76 -15.79 7.94
CA GLU A 157 -12.54 -16.79 7.20
C GLU A 157 -11.96 -17.05 5.80
N ILE A 158 -11.51 -16.00 5.10
CA ILE A 158 -10.88 -16.14 3.79
C ILE A 158 -9.48 -16.73 3.97
N VAL A 159 -8.71 -16.22 4.92
CA VAL A 159 -7.37 -16.74 5.23
C VAL A 159 -7.42 -18.22 5.61
N ALA A 160 -8.38 -18.63 6.44
CA ALA A 160 -8.60 -20.02 6.85
C ALA A 160 -8.73 -20.96 5.64
N ARG A 161 -9.61 -20.57 4.71
CA ARG A 161 -9.83 -21.35 3.47
C ARG A 161 -8.56 -21.46 2.62
N LEU A 162 -7.79 -20.38 2.46
CA LEU A 162 -6.55 -20.38 1.67
C LEU A 162 -5.42 -21.11 2.38
N ALA A 163 -5.35 -21.01 3.69
CA ALA A 163 -4.36 -21.67 4.53
C ALA A 163 -4.62 -23.18 4.71
N GLY A 164 -5.86 -23.63 4.49
CA GLY A 164 -6.29 -24.99 4.85
C GLY A 164 -6.32 -25.21 6.35
N LEU A 165 -6.77 -24.21 7.11
CA LEU A 165 -6.89 -24.20 8.58
C LEU A 165 -8.33 -23.93 8.99
N ALA A 166 -8.71 -24.36 10.20
CA ALA A 166 -9.93 -23.89 10.84
C ALA A 166 -9.72 -22.54 11.54
N LEU A 167 -10.80 -21.80 11.79
CA LEU A 167 -10.73 -20.59 12.62
C LEU A 167 -10.25 -20.96 14.04
N GLY A 168 -9.34 -20.14 14.56
CA GLY A 168 -8.72 -20.36 15.86
C GLY A 168 -7.52 -21.30 15.86
N GLU A 169 -7.28 -22.05 14.78
CA GLU A 169 -6.05 -22.84 14.65
C GLU A 169 -4.82 -21.94 14.55
N VAL A 170 -3.68 -22.48 14.98
CA VAL A 170 -2.41 -21.75 14.99
C VAL A 170 -1.85 -21.67 13.56
N MET A 171 -1.49 -20.45 13.14
CA MET A 171 -0.83 -20.21 11.86
C MET A 171 0.56 -20.85 11.85
N THR A 172 0.77 -21.82 10.97
CA THR A 172 2.09 -22.44 10.76
C THR A 172 2.85 -21.71 9.64
N PRO A 173 4.20 -21.85 9.56
CA PRO A 173 4.98 -21.30 8.43
C PRO A 173 4.48 -21.78 7.07
N GLN A 174 4.08 -23.05 6.96
CA GLN A 174 3.55 -23.65 5.73
C GLN A 174 2.19 -23.06 5.35
N ALA A 175 1.31 -22.88 6.33
CA ALA A 175 -0.01 -22.29 6.13
C ALA A 175 0.12 -20.80 5.74
N PHE A 176 1.02 -20.06 6.38
CA PHE A 176 1.36 -18.68 6.02
C PHE A 176 1.79 -18.56 4.56
N MET A 177 2.77 -19.38 4.13
CA MET A 177 3.24 -19.36 2.74
C MET A 177 2.17 -19.81 1.74
N ARG A 178 1.28 -20.74 2.10
CA ARG A 178 0.12 -21.07 1.25
C ARG A 178 -0.75 -19.86 0.96
N VAL A 179 -1.02 -19.00 1.96
CA VAL A 179 -1.80 -17.76 1.75
C VAL A 179 -1.05 -16.80 0.85
N ILE A 180 0.24 -16.58 1.11
CA ILE A 180 1.09 -15.64 0.36
C ILE A 180 1.22 -16.04 -1.12
N THR A 181 1.37 -17.34 -1.40
CA THR A 181 1.56 -17.85 -2.76
C THR A 181 0.27 -18.31 -3.45
N HIS A 182 -0.89 -18.13 -2.79
CA HIS A 182 -2.16 -18.54 -3.37
C HIS A 182 -2.65 -17.58 -4.46
N PRO A 183 -3.16 -18.07 -5.62
CA PRO A 183 -3.72 -17.22 -6.68
C PRO A 183 -4.93 -16.35 -6.26
N GLN A 184 -5.60 -16.70 -5.16
CA GLN A 184 -6.67 -15.90 -4.54
C GLN A 184 -6.21 -15.23 -3.23
N GLY A 185 -4.92 -15.31 -2.90
CA GLY A 185 -4.26 -14.70 -1.76
C GLY A 185 -3.27 -13.62 -2.21
N GLY A 186 -2.01 -13.75 -1.80
CA GLY A 186 -0.97 -12.77 -2.12
C GLY A 186 -0.70 -12.59 -3.62
N LEU A 187 -0.98 -13.59 -4.46
CA LEU A 187 -0.79 -13.51 -5.92
C LEU A 187 -2.06 -13.09 -6.68
N LYS A 188 -3.11 -12.67 -5.98
CA LYS A 188 -4.35 -12.30 -6.64
C LYS A 188 -4.20 -11.03 -7.49
N SER A 189 -4.74 -11.07 -8.72
CA SER A 189 -4.82 -9.92 -9.65
C SER A 189 -3.47 -9.29 -10.00
N LEU A 190 -2.37 -10.03 -9.88
CA LEU A 190 -1.07 -9.53 -10.32
C LEU A 190 -1.06 -9.36 -11.84
N PRO A 191 -0.60 -8.19 -12.36
CA PRO A 191 -0.40 -8.02 -13.79
C PRO A 191 0.61 -9.07 -14.32
N PRO A 192 0.36 -9.67 -15.49
CA PRO A 192 1.14 -10.84 -15.96
C PRO A 192 2.63 -10.56 -16.15
N ASN A 193 2.98 -9.32 -16.50
CA ASN A 193 4.37 -8.91 -16.78
C ASN A 193 5.02 -8.15 -15.62
N ALA A 194 4.31 -7.97 -14.49
CA ALA A 194 4.86 -7.25 -13.35
C ALA A 194 5.90 -8.09 -12.61
N VAL A 195 7.00 -7.46 -12.24
CA VAL A 195 8.00 -8.05 -11.32
C VAL A 195 7.32 -8.35 -9.98
N ARG A 196 7.54 -9.54 -9.43
CA ARG A 196 6.91 -10.02 -8.20
C ARG A 196 7.90 -9.99 -7.05
N GLY A 197 7.72 -9.07 -6.12
CA GLY A 197 8.50 -9.01 -4.90
C GLY A 197 7.74 -9.57 -3.71
N LEU A 198 8.47 -10.14 -2.75
CA LEU A 198 7.96 -10.47 -1.42
C LEU A 198 8.78 -9.73 -0.37
N LEU A 199 8.10 -8.94 0.45
CA LEU A 199 8.67 -8.28 1.61
C LEU A 199 8.12 -8.92 2.89
N LEU A 200 8.98 -9.59 3.63
CA LEU A 200 8.65 -10.17 4.93
C LEU A 200 9.10 -9.22 6.04
N THR A 201 8.17 -8.83 6.90
CA THR A 201 8.42 -8.00 8.08
C THR A 201 8.21 -8.78 9.38
N GLY A 202 8.54 -8.18 10.53
CA GLY A 202 8.40 -8.77 11.85
C GLY A 202 9.58 -9.66 12.26
N SER A 203 9.45 -10.33 13.39
CA SER A 203 10.50 -11.11 14.00
C SER A 203 11.05 -12.21 13.07
N PRO A 204 12.37 -12.45 13.07
CA PRO A 204 12.98 -13.51 12.28
C PRO A 204 12.35 -14.88 12.55
N CYS A 205 11.86 -15.53 11.51
CA CYS A 205 11.47 -16.94 11.58
C CYS A 205 11.65 -17.59 10.20
N ASP A 206 11.92 -18.88 10.20
CA ASP A 206 12.06 -19.65 8.97
C ASP A 206 10.69 -19.91 8.33
N VAL A 207 10.56 -19.52 7.06
CA VAL A 207 9.39 -19.81 6.23
C VAL A 207 9.80 -20.62 5.01
N PRO A 208 9.01 -21.62 4.61
CA PRO A 208 9.35 -22.48 3.47
C PRO A 208 9.16 -21.68 2.18
N MET A 209 10.25 -21.24 1.57
CA MET A 209 10.21 -20.49 0.32
C MET A 209 9.84 -21.39 -0.85
N VAL A 210 8.94 -20.92 -1.71
CA VAL A 210 8.56 -21.59 -2.96
C VAL A 210 9.36 -20.97 -4.09
N ALA A 211 10.28 -21.74 -4.67
CA ALA A 211 11.13 -21.28 -5.76
C ALA A 211 10.32 -20.85 -7.00
N GLY A 212 10.73 -19.76 -7.66
CA GLY A 212 10.14 -19.29 -8.91
C GLY A 212 8.77 -18.58 -8.78
N VAL A 213 8.27 -18.36 -7.56
CA VAL A 213 7.02 -17.63 -7.35
C VAL A 213 7.26 -16.12 -7.32
N PHE A 214 8.34 -15.70 -6.68
CA PHE A 214 8.78 -14.31 -6.58
C PHE A 214 10.12 -14.12 -7.26
N ASP A 215 10.29 -13.00 -7.94
CA ASP A 215 11.56 -12.64 -8.61
C ASP A 215 12.61 -12.22 -7.58
N TRP A 216 12.17 -11.67 -6.44
CA TRP A 216 13.03 -11.37 -5.30
C TRP A 216 12.25 -11.46 -3.97
N VAL A 217 13.00 -11.69 -2.91
CA VAL A 217 12.50 -11.71 -1.53
C VAL A 217 13.41 -10.86 -0.66
N MET A 218 12.82 -10.03 0.17
CA MET A 218 13.51 -9.22 1.17
C MET A 218 12.89 -9.44 2.54
N THR A 219 13.71 -9.44 3.57
CA THR A 219 13.28 -9.45 4.97
C THR A 219 13.69 -8.15 5.64
N VAL A 220 12.79 -7.61 6.45
CA VAL A 220 13.05 -6.50 7.36
C VAL A 220 12.66 -6.96 8.74
N ASP A 221 13.63 -7.04 9.60
CA ASP A 221 13.46 -7.45 11.00
C ASP A 221 13.18 -6.21 11.86
N ASP A 222 12.22 -6.32 12.78
CA ASP A 222 11.85 -5.27 13.73
C ASP A 222 12.82 -5.20 14.91
#